data_c4ca587f256c0115361545d373dfc5cb
#
_entry.id   c4ca587f256c0115361545d373dfc5cb
#
_cell.length_a   1.000
_cell.length_b   1.000
_cell.length_c   1.000
_cell.angle_alpha   90.00
_cell.angle_beta   90.00
_cell.angle_gamma   90.00
#
_symmetry.space_group_name_H-M   'P 1'
#
loop_
_entity.id
_entity.type
_entity.pdbx_description
1 polymer ?
#
loop_
_entity_poly.entity_id
_entity_poly.type
_entity_poly.pdbx_seq_one_letter_code
_entity_poly.pdbx_strand_id
1 'polypeptide(L)'
;RTVGDVIGKFHPHGDSAAYEAMVLMAQNFSFRYPLVDGQGNWGTQDDPKSFAAMRYTESKLTGFADLLLSELKLGTVDWQPNFDGSLLEPTILPAKIPSILLNGTTGIAVGMATDIPSHNINEVLDACIHVLDNPKTATKDLLKFIKGPDFSNPAPIIVSPEELAEIYETGRGGFKIRAHWDSEGNDIVVRALPHQASGSKILEQIADQMQKKKLPM
;
A
#
# COMPACT_ATOMS: atom_id res chain seq x y z
N ARG A 1 -6.36 22.29 6.65
CA ARG A 1 -5.09 22.92 7.04
C ARG A 1 -3.89 22.15 6.48
N THR A 2 -3.76 20.86 6.72
CA THR A 2 -2.63 20.02 6.24
C THR A 2 -2.38 20.20 4.74
N VAL A 3 -3.42 20.04 3.92
CA VAL A 3 -3.33 20.23 2.46
C VAL A 3 -2.85 21.64 2.12
N GLY A 4 -3.45 22.68 2.75
CA GLY A 4 -3.04 24.07 2.53
C GLY A 4 -1.58 24.33 2.89
N ASP A 5 -1.09 23.77 4.00
CA ASP A 5 0.32 23.87 4.39
C ASP A 5 1.24 23.14 3.39
N VAL A 6 0.86 21.98 2.89
CA VAL A 6 1.64 21.22 1.89
C VAL A 6 1.76 22.00 0.59
N ILE A 7 0.64 22.40 0.00
CA ILE A 7 0.66 23.11 -1.30
C ILE A 7 1.26 24.52 -1.20
N GLY A 8 1.07 25.19 -0.07
CA GLY A 8 1.59 26.54 0.13
C GLY A 8 3.07 26.61 0.48
N LYS A 9 3.66 25.53 0.99
CA LYS A 9 5.04 25.54 1.49
C LYS A 9 5.99 24.60 0.75
N PHE A 10 5.51 23.46 0.25
CA PHE A 10 6.39 22.41 -0.27
C PHE A 10 6.02 21.89 -1.65
N HIS A 11 4.73 21.81 -1.98
CA HIS A 11 4.28 21.16 -3.23
C HIS A 11 3.18 21.98 -3.91
N PRO A 12 3.55 22.98 -4.76
CA PRO A 12 2.61 23.93 -5.38
C PRO A 12 1.79 23.29 -6.51
N HIS A 13 0.84 22.45 -6.16
CA HIS A 13 -0.09 21.73 -7.05
C HIS A 13 -1.53 21.91 -6.57
N GLY A 14 -2.49 21.31 -7.28
CA GLY A 14 -3.89 21.37 -6.90
C GLY A 14 -4.17 20.71 -5.55
N ASP A 15 -5.06 21.31 -4.79
CA ASP A 15 -5.46 20.85 -3.45
C ASP A 15 -6.12 19.46 -3.49
N SER A 16 -6.91 19.17 -4.53
CA SER A 16 -7.54 17.86 -4.71
C SER A 16 -6.52 16.74 -4.83
N ALA A 17 -5.45 16.93 -5.61
CA ALA A 17 -4.39 15.93 -5.78
C ALA A 17 -3.65 15.65 -4.46
N ALA A 18 -3.31 16.71 -3.71
CA ALA A 18 -2.67 16.58 -2.40
C ALA A 18 -3.60 15.91 -1.37
N TYR A 19 -4.91 16.24 -1.41
CA TYR A 19 -5.88 15.62 -0.51
C TYR A 19 -6.11 14.15 -0.85
N GLU A 20 -6.27 13.78 -2.12
CA GLU A 20 -6.42 12.40 -2.56
C GLU A 20 -5.21 11.53 -2.19
N ALA A 21 -4.00 12.06 -2.31
CA ALA A 21 -2.80 11.38 -1.84
C ALA A 21 -2.85 11.12 -0.31
N MET A 22 -3.29 12.12 0.47
CA MET A 22 -3.46 11.95 1.91
C MET A 22 -4.56 10.95 2.26
N VAL A 23 -5.65 10.91 1.48
CA VAL A 23 -6.73 9.92 1.64
C VAL A 23 -6.18 8.50 1.48
N LEU A 24 -5.41 8.23 0.44
CA LEU A 24 -4.80 6.91 0.23
C LEU A 24 -3.91 6.49 1.41
N MET A 25 -3.10 7.42 1.95
CA MET A 25 -2.25 7.17 3.11
C MET A 25 -3.02 6.90 4.41
N ALA A 26 -4.29 7.32 4.49
CA ALA A 26 -5.16 7.08 5.64
C ALA A 26 -6.01 5.81 5.51
N GLN A 27 -6.20 5.29 4.31
CA GLN A 27 -7.04 4.12 4.04
C GLN A 27 -6.29 2.83 4.42
N ASN A 28 -6.81 2.10 5.40
CA ASN A 28 -6.25 0.83 5.87
C ASN A 28 -6.41 -0.34 4.87
N PHE A 29 -7.22 -0.16 3.84
CA PHE A 29 -7.38 -1.10 2.73
C PHE A 29 -6.51 -0.74 1.50
N SER A 30 -5.95 0.48 1.47
CA SER A 30 -5.00 0.93 0.44
C SER A 30 -3.55 0.76 0.88
N PHE A 31 -3.24 1.10 2.13
CA PHE A 31 -1.93 0.96 2.74
C PHE A 31 -1.96 -0.18 3.76
N ARG A 32 -0.98 -1.09 3.69
CA ARG A 32 -0.82 -2.16 4.70
C ARG A 32 -0.50 -1.59 6.07
N TYR A 33 0.28 -0.51 6.09
CA TYR A 33 0.65 0.27 7.27
C TYR A 33 0.36 1.75 7.00
N PRO A 34 -0.83 2.25 7.34
CA PRO A 34 -1.21 3.64 7.08
C PRO A 34 -0.25 4.64 7.70
N LEU A 35 0.04 5.71 6.97
CA LEU A 35 0.90 6.81 7.41
C LEU A 35 0.11 7.94 8.08
N VAL A 36 -1.17 8.02 7.75
CA VAL A 36 -2.10 9.03 8.28
C VAL A 36 -3.17 8.34 9.11
N ASP A 37 -3.37 8.81 10.32
CA ASP A 37 -4.52 8.49 11.16
C ASP A 37 -5.59 9.54 10.91
N GLY A 38 -6.65 9.12 10.22
CA GLY A 38 -7.73 9.99 9.75
C GLY A 38 -8.98 9.84 10.60
N GLN A 39 -9.60 10.97 10.97
CA GLN A 39 -10.91 11.01 11.60
C GLN A 39 -11.94 11.59 10.64
N GLY A 40 -13.08 10.92 10.52
CA GLY A 40 -14.16 11.25 9.57
C GLY A 40 -14.32 10.17 8.49
N ASN A 41 -14.96 10.52 7.38
CA ASN A 41 -15.13 9.62 6.24
C ASN A 41 -13.95 9.74 5.28
N TRP A 42 -13.12 8.71 5.24
CA TRP A 42 -11.97 8.57 4.34
C TRP A 42 -12.18 7.54 3.23
N GLY A 43 -13.46 7.21 2.95
CA GLY A 43 -13.84 6.18 2.00
C GLY A 43 -13.90 4.78 2.65
N THR A 44 -14.38 3.83 1.87
CA THR A 44 -14.48 2.42 2.25
C THR A 44 -13.88 1.55 1.16
N GLN A 45 -13.64 0.29 1.43
CA GLN A 45 -13.14 -0.65 0.42
C GLN A 45 -14.11 -0.82 -0.76
N ASP A 46 -15.42 -0.76 -0.50
CA ASP A 46 -16.44 -0.86 -1.56
C ASP A 46 -16.52 0.40 -2.41
N ASP A 47 -16.28 1.57 -1.79
CA ASP A 47 -16.24 2.85 -2.48
C ASP A 47 -15.06 3.71 -1.97
N PRO A 48 -13.83 3.44 -2.44
CA PRO A 48 -12.63 4.11 -1.97
C PRO A 48 -12.55 5.59 -2.36
N LYS A 49 -13.37 6.04 -3.30
CA LYS A 49 -13.42 7.43 -3.77
C LYS A 49 -14.53 8.25 -3.11
N SER A 50 -15.42 7.64 -2.35
CA SER A 50 -16.50 8.34 -1.63
C SER A 50 -16.03 8.77 -0.24
N PHE A 51 -15.08 9.68 -0.19
CA PHE A 51 -14.58 10.31 1.03
C PHE A 51 -15.14 11.73 1.18
N ALA A 52 -15.21 12.21 2.42
CA ALA A 52 -15.69 13.56 2.71
C ALA A 52 -14.71 14.63 2.21
N ALA A 53 -15.22 15.83 1.91
CA ALA A 53 -14.38 16.98 1.59
C ALA A 53 -13.43 17.30 2.78
N MET A 54 -12.23 17.80 2.48
CA MET A 54 -11.16 18.04 3.47
C MET A 54 -11.55 18.93 4.65
N ARG A 55 -12.59 19.74 4.52
CA ARG A 55 -13.10 20.59 5.62
C ARG A 55 -13.88 19.78 6.68
N TYR A 56 -14.22 18.53 6.41
CA TYR A 56 -14.97 17.64 7.31
C TYR A 56 -14.11 16.52 7.89
N THR A 57 -12.83 16.45 7.55
CA THR A 57 -11.91 15.41 8.01
C THR A 57 -10.79 16.01 8.84
N GLU A 58 -10.30 15.23 9.80
CA GLU A 58 -9.11 15.52 10.57
C GLU A 58 -8.03 14.47 10.30
N SER A 59 -6.77 14.89 10.39
CA SER A 59 -5.64 14.00 10.11
C SER A 59 -4.47 14.28 11.05
N LYS A 60 -3.78 13.22 11.44
CA LYS A 60 -2.48 13.24 12.12
C LYS A 60 -1.61 12.11 11.61
N LEU A 61 -0.32 12.17 11.91
CA LEU A 61 0.60 11.08 11.58
C LEU A 61 0.35 9.88 12.49
N THR A 62 0.55 8.68 11.95
CA THR A 62 0.57 7.43 12.73
C THR A 62 1.93 7.22 13.38
N GLY A 63 2.02 6.32 14.36
CA GLY A 63 3.32 5.87 14.90
C GLY A 63 4.21 5.22 13.85
N PHE A 64 3.63 4.62 12.80
CA PHE A 64 4.41 4.08 11.68
C PHE A 64 5.08 5.18 10.85
N ALA A 65 4.42 6.32 10.66
CA ALA A 65 5.01 7.47 9.97
C ALA A 65 6.23 8.04 10.73
N ASP A 66 6.26 7.93 12.05
CA ASP A 66 7.42 8.37 12.85
C ASP A 66 8.69 7.58 12.53
N LEU A 67 8.57 6.31 12.08
CA LEU A 67 9.72 5.51 11.64
C LEU A 67 10.37 6.07 10.36
N LEU A 68 9.63 6.83 9.57
CA LEU A 68 10.15 7.50 8.37
C LEU A 68 10.77 8.85 8.69
N LEU A 69 10.35 9.52 9.76
CA LEU A 69 10.61 10.95 10.01
C LEU A 69 11.52 11.19 11.22
N SER A 70 11.61 10.26 12.18
CA SER A 70 12.24 10.50 13.49
C SER A 70 13.71 10.86 13.43
N GLU A 71 14.43 10.51 12.37
CA GLU A 71 15.86 10.78 12.23
C GLU A 71 16.17 12.06 11.40
N LEU A 72 15.17 12.77 10.90
CA LEU A 72 15.35 13.99 10.11
C LEU A 72 16.28 15.04 10.77
N LYS A 73 16.27 15.12 12.10
CA LYS A 73 17.08 16.10 12.87
C LYS A 73 18.45 15.56 13.26
N LEU A 74 18.82 14.35 12.85
CA LEU A 74 20.06 13.70 13.25
C LEU A 74 21.19 13.81 12.21
N GLY A 75 21.00 14.59 11.15
CA GLY A 75 21.96 14.74 10.07
C GLY A 75 22.05 13.52 9.15
N THR A 76 20.99 12.75 9.05
CA THR A 76 20.92 11.50 8.26
C THR A 76 20.56 11.74 6.81
N VAL A 77 20.12 12.94 6.45
CA VAL A 77 19.66 13.31 5.09
C VAL A 77 20.19 14.69 4.73
N ASP A 78 20.34 14.92 3.43
CA ASP A 78 20.61 16.24 2.88
C ASP A 78 19.32 17.05 2.77
N TRP A 79 19.48 18.37 2.84
CA TRP A 79 18.39 19.32 2.76
C TRP A 79 18.55 20.19 1.53
N GLN A 80 17.43 20.52 0.90
CA GLN A 80 17.37 21.43 -0.25
C GLN A 80 16.34 22.53 -0.01
N PRO A 81 16.45 23.69 -0.67
CA PRO A 81 15.40 24.69 -0.66
C PRO A 81 14.09 24.12 -1.22
N ASN A 82 12.95 24.52 -0.62
CA ASN A 82 11.64 24.29 -1.20
C ASN A 82 11.47 25.09 -2.52
N PHE A 83 10.31 25.01 -3.16
CA PHE A 83 10.05 25.59 -4.50
C PHE A 83 10.30 27.10 -4.61
N ASP A 84 10.15 27.89 -3.52
CA ASP A 84 10.36 29.33 -3.50
C ASP A 84 11.61 29.78 -2.73
N GLY A 85 12.37 28.81 -2.19
CA GLY A 85 13.59 29.07 -1.41
C GLY A 85 13.36 29.63 0.00
N SER A 86 12.12 29.72 0.46
CA SER A 86 11.81 30.27 1.79
C SER A 86 12.00 29.28 2.94
N LEU A 87 11.95 27.99 2.65
CA LEU A 87 12.10 26.89 3.61
C LEU A 87 13.08 25.84 3.08
N LEU A 88 13.47 24.92 3.97
CA LEU A 88 14.24 23.73 3.59
C LEU A 88 13.36 22.50 3.71
N GLU A 89 13.56 21.55 2.80
CA GLU A 89 12.95 20.24 2.80
C GLU A 89 14.00 19.14 2.66
N PRO A 90 13.78 17.94 3.22
CA PRO A 90 14.73 16.85 3.05
C PRO A 90 14.67 16.32 1.62
N THR A 91 15.82 15.94 1.06
CA THR A 91 15.90 15.34 -0.28
C THR A 91 15.28 13.94 -0.33
N ILE A 92 15.34 13.22 0.80
CA ILE A 92 14.74 11.90 1.01
C ILE A 92 14.28 11.78 2.46
N LEU A 93 13.43 10.79 2.76
CA LEU A 93 13.09 10.45 4.14
C LEU A 93 14.08 9.42 4.70
N PRO A 94 14.53 9.57 5.97
CA PRO A 94 15.58 8.71 6.54
C PRO A 94 15.12 7.32 7.01
N ALA A 95 13.97 6.87 6.63
CA ALA A 95 13.30 5.63 6.95
C ALA A 95 14.13 4.57 7.73
N LYS A 96 13.79 4.31 8.98
CA LYS A 96 14.48 3.30 9.83
C LYS A 96 14.29 1.85 9.37
N ILE A 97 13.27 1.62 8.56
CA ILE A 97 12.83 0.31 8.09
C ILE A 97 12.63 0.36 6.57
N PRO A 98 12.70 -0.77 5.87
CA PRO A 98 12.51 -0.82 4.42
C PRO A 98 11.03 -0.62 4.04
N SER A 99 10.54 0.61 4.17
CA SER A 99 9.13 0.99 3.97
C SER A 99 8.60 0.63 2.57
N ILE A 100 9.48 0.59 1.56
CA ILE A 100 9.13 0.16 0.21
C ILE A 100 8.64 -1.29 0.15
N LEU A 101 9.17 -2.18 0.99
CA LEU A 101 8.69 -3.55 1.10
C LEU A 101 7.42 -3.64 1.95
N LEU A 102 7.28 -2.80 2.97
CA LEU A 102 6.18 -2.88 3.92
C LEU A 102 4.85 -2.42 3.32
N ASN A 103 4.84 -1.28 2.64
CA ASN A 103 3.64 -0.76 1.98
C ASN A 103 3.59 -1.05 0.48
N GLY A 104 4.69 -1.53 -0.09
CA GLY A 104 4.81 -1.66 -1.52
C GLY A 104 4.89 -0.31 -2.24
N THR A 105 4.88 -0.34 -3.54
CA THR A 105 4.78 0.85 -4.38
C THR A 105 4.36 0.47 -5.79
N THR A 106 3.58 1.35 -6.40
CA THR A 106 3.18 1.23 -7.81
C THR A 106 3.58 2.51 -8.54
N GLY A 107 4.23 2.38 -9.67
CA GLY A 107 4.62 3.52 -10.50
C GLY A 107 4.56 3.20 -11.97
N ILE A 108 4.08 4.15 -12.77
CA ILE A 108 3.95 4.01 -14.21
C ILE A 108 4.78 5.13 -14.86
N ALA A 109 5.76 4.75 -15.67
CA ALA A 109 6.57 5.66 -16.44
C ALA A 109 6.55 5.28 -17.94
N VAL A 110 7.06 6.15 -18.79
CA VAL A 110 7.20 5.83 -20.21
C VAL A 110 8.25 4.72 -20.37
N GLY A 111 7.81 3.60 -20.93
CA GLY A 111 8.68 2.45 -21.21
C GLY A 111 8.96 1.51 -20.04
N MET A 112 8.51 1.84 -18.80
CA MET A 112 8.63 0.94 -17.65
C MET A 112 7.55 1.17 -16.61
N ALA A 113 7.26 0.14 -15.84
CA ALA A 113 6.37 0.21 -14.67
C ALA A 113 6.97 -0.60 -13.52
N THR A 114 6.62 -0.23 -12.30
CA THR A 114 6.92 -1.01 -11.10
C THR A 114 5.64 -1.29 -10.33
N ASP A 115 5.57 -2.46 -9.73
CA ASP A 115 4.46 -2.86 -8.86
C ASP A 115 5.03 -3.80 -7.79
N ILE A 116 5.43 -3.21 -6.66
CA ILE A 116 5.99 -3.92 -5.52
C ILE A 116 4.86 -4.13 -4.51
N PRO A 117 4.49 -5.37 -4.18
CA PRO A 117 3.46 -5.64 -3.19
C PRO A 117 3.94 -5.32 -1.76
N SER A 118 2.99 -5.13 -0.86
CA SER A 118 3.25 -5.01 0.58
C SER A 118 3.66 -6.35 1.20
N HIS A 119 4.37 -6.29 2.34
CA HIS A 119 4.86 -7.46 3.08
C HIS A 119 4.63 -7.32 4.58
N ASN A 120 4.66 -8.45 5.28
CA ASN A 120 4.51 -8.49 6.72
C ASN A 120 5.75 -7.90 7.42
N ILE A 121 5.51 -6.96 8.35
CA ILE A 121 6.59 -6.24 9.05
C ILE A 121 7.48 -7.19 9.87
N ASN A 122 6.92 -8.19 10.53
CA ASN A 122 7.70 -9.13 11.34
C ASN A 122 8.61 -9.97 10.44
N GLU A 123 8.08 -10.49 9.33
CA GLU A 123 8.85 -11.27 8.35
C GLU A 123 9.99 -10.44 7.74
N VAL A 124 9.72 -9.18 7.39
CA VAL A 124 10.73 -8.27 6.84
C VAL A 124 11.79 -7.92 7.87
N LEU A 125 11.41 -7.67 9.13
CA LEU A 125 12.39 -7.39 10.20
C LEU A 125 13.25 -8.60 10.52
N ASP A 126 12.69 -9.80 10.58
CA ASP A 126 13.46 -11.05 10.78
C ASP A 126 14.46 -11.26 9.63
N ALA A 127 14.05 -11.00 8.40
CA ALA A 127 14.96 -11.03 7.25
C ALA A 127 16.06 -9.96 7.35
N CYS A 128 15.74 -8.74 7.78
CA CYS A 128 16.74 -7.68 8.01
C CYS A 128 17.76 -8.07 9.07
N ILE A 129 17.32 -8.61 10.20
CA ILE A 129 18.22 -9.09 11.27
C ILE A 129 19.13 -10.18 10.71
N HIS A 130 18.59 -11.15 9.97
CA HIS A 130 19.38 -12.19 9.35
C HIS A 130 20.45 -11.65 8.39
N VAL A 131 20.11 -10.65 7.56
CA VAL A 131 21.06 -10.03 6.62
C VAL A 131 22.17 -9.25 7.35
N LEU A 132 21.86 -8.60 8.47
CA LEU A 132 22.87 -7.93 9.29
C LEU A 132 23.93 -8.91 9.82
N ASP A 133 23.50 -10.10 10.26
CA ASP A 133 24.39 -11.16 10.72
C ASP A 133 25.07 -11.89 9.54
N ASN A 134 24.43 -11.94 8.39
CA ASN A 134 24.87 -12.69 7.21
C ASN A 134 24.77 -11.84 5.92
N PRO A 135 25.67 -10.86 5.71
CA PRO A 135 25.56 -9.88 4.61
C PRO A 135 25.61 -10.46 3.18
N LYS A 136 26.02 -11.72 3.03
CA LYS A 136 26.08 -12.43 1.76
C LYS A 136 24.90 -13.35 1.48
N THR A 137 23.82 -13.23 2.25
CA THR A 137 22.61 -14.04 2.09
C THR A 137 22.01 -13.84 0.70
N ALA A 138 21.74 -14.93 0.00
CA ALA A 138 21.08 -14.88 -1.31
C ALA A 138 19.58 -14.64 -1.16
N THR A 139 18.95 -14.02 -2.18
CA THR A 139 17.49 -13.73 -2.21
C THR A 139 16.64 -14.95 -1.84
N LYS A 140 16.95 -16.12 -2.42
CA LYS A 140 16.24 -17.37 -2.12
C LYS A 140 16.27 -17.78 -0.65
N ASP A 141 17.32 -17.41 0.10
CA ASP A 141 17.42 -17.74 1.51
C ASP A 141 16.56 -16.80 2.38
N LEU A 142 16.29 -15.59 1.91
CA LEU A 142 15.39 -14.64 2.57
C LEU A 142 13.92 -15.11 2.51
N LEU A 143 13.55 -15.95 1.55
CA LEU A 143 12.21 -16.55 1.48
C LEU A 143 11.90 -17.54 2.62
N LYS A 144 12.90 -17.89 3.43
CA LYS A 144 12.68 -18.62 4.70
C LYS A 144 12.00 -17.72 5.75
N PHE A 145 12.21 -16.40 5.66
CA PHE A 145 11.64 -15.39 6.55
C PHE A 145 10.42 -14.71 5.92
N ILE A 146 10.57 -14.20 4.68
CA ILE A 146 9.51 -13.53 3.93
C ILE A 146 8.79 -14.58 3.08
N LYS A 147 7.59 -14.95 3.49
CA LYS A 147 6.81 -16.02 2.84
C LYS A 147 6.09 -15.59 1.58
N GLY A 148 6.02 -14.29 1.33
CA GLY A 148 5.38 -13.70 0.17
C GLY A 148 4.73 -12.36 0.47
N PRO A 149 3.99 -11.81 -0.50
CA PRO A 149 3.21 -10.60 -0.29
C PRO A 149 2.19 -10.74 0.83
N ASP A 150 1.98 -9.66 1.60
CA ASP A 150 0.99 -9.56 2.67
C ASP A 150 0.17 -8.28 2.47
N PHE A 151 -1.10 -8.45 2.10
CA PHE A 151 -2.03 -7.36 1.87
C PHE A 151 -2.92 -7.12 3.09
N SER A 152 -3.58 -5.97 3.14
CA SER A 152 -4.53 -5.63 4.21
C SER A 152 -5.73 -6.58 4.26
N ASN A 153 -6.10 -7.17 3.12
CA ASN A 153 -7.21 -8.10 3.01
C ASN A 153 -6.72 -9.54 3.11
N PRO A 154 -7.33 -10.41 3.93
CA PRO A 154 -6.91 -11.79 4.11
C PRO A 154 -7.38 -12.69 2.96
N ALA A 155 -7.10 -12.30 1.73
CA ALA A 155 -7.42 -13.05 0.52
C ALA A 155 -6.23 -13.91 0.10
N PRO A 156 -6.42 -15.21 -0.21
CA PRO A 156 -5.32 -16.11 -0.50
C PRO A 156 -4.61 -15.77 -1.81
N ILE A 157 -3.29 -15.80 -1.77
CA ILE A 157 -2.41 -15.67 -2.93
C ILE A 157 -2.17 -17.05 -3.51
N ILE A 158 -2.36 -17.19 -4.82
CA ILE A 158 -2.19 -18.44 -5.54
C ILE A 158 -0.94 -18.33 -6.41
N VAL A 159 0.12 -18.93 -5.91
CA VAL A 159 1.44 -18.98 -6.57
C VAL A 159 2.18 -20.20 -6.01
N SER A 160 2.99 -20.89 -6.83
CA SER A 160 3.87 -21.93 -6.33
C SER A 160 5.10 -21.33 -5.63
N PRO A 161 5.74 -22.05 -4.70
CA PRO A 161 6.99 -21.58 -4.07
C PRO A 161 8.10 -21.28 -5.08
N GLU A 162 8.18 -22.06 -6.15
CA GLU A 162 9.17 -21.94 -7.22
C GLU A 162 8.93 -20.67 -8.03
N GLU A 163 7.69 -20.42 -8.45
CA GLU A 163 7.30 -19.20 -9.17
C GLU A 163 7.52 -17.95 -8.30
N LEU A 164 7.18 -18.04 -7.01
CA LEU A 164 7.41 -16.94 -6.07
C LEU A 164 8.91 -16.62 -5.95
N ALA A 165 9.75 -17.64 -5.81
CA ALA A 165 11.20 -17.47 -5.74
C ALA A 165 11.77 -16.83 -7.02
N GLU A 166 11.26 -17.20 -8.19
CA GLU A 166 11.64 -16.60 -9.47
C GLU A 166 11.23 -15.13 -9.54
N ILE A 167 10.02 -14.78 -9.07
CA ILE A 167 9.55 -13.38 -9.01
C ILE A 167 10.48 -12.53 -8.13
N TYR A 168 10.87 -13.01 -6.96
CA TYR A 168 11.75 -12.26 -6.06
C TYR A 168 13.19 -12.16 -6.58
N GLU A 169 13.69 -13.16 -7.30
CA GLU A 169 15.03 -13.15 -7.86
C GLU A 169 15.12 -12.23 -9.08
N THR A 170 14.11 -12.26 -9.95
CA THR A 170 14.14 -11.53 -11.24
C THR A 170 13.45 -10.17 -11.19
N GLY A 171 12.59 -9.94 -10.20
CA GLY A 171 11.69 -8.78 -10.14
C GLY A 171 10.62 -8.80 -11.23
N ARG A 172 10.34 -9.97 -11.84
CA ARG A 172 9.37 -10.13 -12.92
C ARG A 172 8.47 -11.31 -12.68
N GLY A 173 7.21 -11.18 -13.06
CA GLY A 173 6.21 -12.22 -12.92
C GLY A 173 4.90 -11.67 -12.39
N GLY A 174 4.01 -12.56 -11.96
CA GLY A 174 2.72 -12.20 -11.39
C GLY A 174 2.12 -13.36 -10.63
N PHE A 175 1.25 -13.05 -9.70
CA PHE A 175 0.49 -14.02 -8.93
C PHE A 175 -0.99 -13.67 -8.95
N LYS A 176 -1.82 -14.65 -8.63
CA LYS A 176 -3.27 -14.45 -8.55
C LYS A 176 -3.70 -14.33 -7.10
N ILE A 177 -4.63 -13.43 -6.82
CA ILE A 177 -5.30 -13.33 -5.53
C ILE A 177 -6.75 -13.76 -5.74
N ARG A 178 -7.27 -14.64 -4.88
CA ARG A 178 -8.66 -15.10 -4.93
C ARG A 178 -9.43 -14.57 -3.73
N ALA A 179 -10.74 -14.44 -3.90
CA ALA A 179 -11.63 -14.20 -2.78
C ALA A 179 -11.58 -15.39 -1.80
N HIS A 180 -11.67 -15.10 -0.51
CA HIS A 180 -11.95 -16.09 0.51
C HIS A 180 -13.47 -16.17 0.68
N TRP A 181 -14.04 -17.37 0.54
CA TRP A 181 -15.48 -17.56 0.60
C TRP A 181 -15.84 -18.89 1.28
N ASP A 182 -17.02 -18.94 1.85
CA ASP A 182 -17.61 -20.11 2.49
C ASP A 182 -19.00 -20.39 1.90
N SER A 183 -19.46 -21.64 2.00
CA SER A 183 -20.82 -22.04 1.67
C SER A 183 -21.63 -22.15 2.96
N GLU A 184 -22.70 -21.37 3.06
CA GLU A 184 -23.63 -21.40 4.19
C GLU A 184 -25.03 -21.78 3.69
N GLY A 185 -25.36 -23.07 3.76
CA GLY A 185 -26.59 -23.59 3.20
C GLY A 185 -26.59 -23.46 1.66
N ASN A 186 -27.51 -22.67 1.13
CA ASN A 186 -27.60 -22.37 -0.31
C ASN A 186 -26.87 -21.10 -0.72
N ASP A 187 -26.26 -20.39 0.23
CA ASP A 187 -25.61 -19.11 -0.01
C ASP A 187 -24.08 -19.27 -0.10
N ILE A 188 -23.48 -18.42 -0.90
CA ILE A 188 -22.03 -18.23 -0.96
C ILE A 188 -21.70 -16.93 -0.24
N VAL A 189 -20.98 -17.05 0.87
CA VAL A 189 -20.58 -15.89 1.68
C VAL A 189 -19.12 -15.54 1.40
N VAL A 190 -18.88 -14.38 0.80
CA VAL A 190 -17.52 -13.89 0.52
C VAL A 190 -17.00 -13.17 1.77
N ARG A 191 -15.96 -13.73 2.39
CA ARG A 191 -15.33 -13.22 3.62
C ARG A 191 -14.27 -12.17 3.35
N ALA A 192 -13.53 -12.32 2.25
CA ALA A 192 -12.52 -11.35 1.85
C ALA A 192 -12.41 -11.29 0.33
N LEU A 193 -12.24 -10.08 -0.18
CA LEU A 193 -11.97 -9.80 -1.59
C LEU A 193 -10.45 -9.61 -1.81
N PRO A 194 -9.96 -9.86 -3.03
CA PRO A 194 -8.60 -9.51 -3.40
C PRO A 194 -8.29 -8.03 -3.13
N HIS A 195 -7.01 -7.75 -2.90
CA HIS A 195 -6.53 -6.37 -2.79
C HIS A 195 -6.97 -5.53 -4.00
N GLN A 196 -7.43 -4.31 -3.76
CA GLN A 196 -7.99 -3.38 -4.77
C GLN A 196 -9.30 -3.85 -5.45
N ALA A 197 -9.89 -4.97 -5.06
CA ALA A 197 -11.20 -5.37 -5.55
C ALA A 197 -12.31 -4.68 -4.74
N SER A 198 -13.29 -4.10 -5.44
CA SER A 198 -14.47 -3.47 -4.86
C SER A 198 -15.65 -4.43 -4.91
N GLY A 199 -16.38 -4.58 -3.80
CA GLY A 199 -17.59 -5.38 -3.70
C GLY A 199 -18.66 -4.91 -4.70
N SER A 200 -18.86 -3.60 -4.81
CA SER A 200 -19.82 -3.01 -5.75
C SER A 200 -19.53 -3.39 -7.20
N LYS A 201 -18.26 -3.31 -7.62
CA LYS A 201 -17.87 -3.72 -9.00
C LYS A 201 -18.08 -5.21 -9.25
N ILE A 202 -17.84 -6.05 -8.24
CA ILE A 202 -18.06 -7.50 -8.37
C ILE A 202 -19.55 -7.79 -8.49
N LEU A 203 -20.41 -7.13 -7.72
CA LEU A 203 -21.86 -7.26 -7.83
C LEU A 203 -22.36 -6.82 -9.21
N GLU A 204 -21.86 -5.72 -9.75
CA GLU A 204 -22.16 -5.28 -11.12
C GLU A 204 -21.75 -6.33 -12.16
N GLN A 205 -20.56 -6.92 -12.02
CA GLN A 205 -20.09 -7.99 -12.89
C GLN A 205 -20.96 -9.24 -12.81
N ILE A 206 -21.39 -9.64 -11.62
CA ILE A 206 -22.30 -10.76 -11.40
C ILE A 206 -23.63 -10.48 -12.09
N ALA A 207 -24.22 -9.30 -11.88
CA ALA A 207 -25.48 -8.91 -12.51
C ALA A 207 -25.38 -8.93 -14.05
N ASP A 208 -24.29 -8.43 -14.62
CA ASP A 208 -24.04 -8.47 -16.07
C ASP A 208 -23.94 -9.90 -16.59
N GLN A 209 -23.24 -10.80 -15.87
CA GLN A 209 -23.13 -12.21 -16.25
C GLN A 209 -24.48 -12.95 -16.16
N MET A 210 -25.31 -12.63 -15.18
CA MET A 210 -26.68 -13.16 -15.05
C MET A 210 -27.56 -12.70 -16.22
N GLN A 211 -27.54 -11.40 -16.56
CA GLN A 211 -28.29 -10.85 -17.69
C GLN A 211 -27.88 -11.50 -19.02
N LYS A 212 -26.60 -11.77 -19.18
CA LYS A 212 -26.03 -12.48 -20.35
C LYS A 212 -26.27 -14.00 -20.33
N LYS A 213 -26.97 -14.52 -19.32
CA LYS A 213 -27.23 -15.98 -19.10
C LYS A 213 -25.95 -16.82 -19.08
N LYS A 214 -24.83 -16.24 -18.63
CA LYS A 214 -23.56 -16.93 -18.48
C LYS A 214 -23.38 -17.50 -17.07
N LEU A 215 -24.09 -16.95 -16.10
CA LEU A 215 -24.12 -17.42 -14.71
C LEU A 215 -25.56 -17.83 -14.39
N PRO A 216 -25.84 -19.13 -14.27
CA PRO A 216 -27.15 -19.63 -13.85
C PRO A 216 -27.25 -19.51 -12.32
N MET A 217 -27.96 -18.51 -11.86
CA MET A 217 -28.38 -18.34 -10.47
C MET A 217 -29.87 -18.02 -10.44
#